data_196ca01444ca85e7cf6e81716e6d30eb
#
_entry.id   196ca01444ca85e7cf6e81716e6d30eb
#
_cell.length_a   1.000
_cell.length_b   1.000
_cell.length_c   1.000
_cell.angle_alpha   90.00
_cell.angle_beta   90.00
_cell.angle_gamma   90.00
#
_symmetry.space_group_name_H-M   'P 1'
#
loop_
_entity.id
_entity.type
_entity.pdbx_description
1 polymer ?
#
loop_
_entity_poly.entity_id
_entity_poly.type
_entity_poly.pdbx_seq_one_letter_code
_entity_poly.pdbx_strand_id
1 'polypeptide(L)'
;MAKMRAIDAAVRILEKEGVVCAFGVPGAAINPLYSALKKRGSINHILARHVEGASHMAEGYTRAKAGNIGVCIGTSGPAGTDMITGLYSAIADSIPILCITGQAPRARLYKEDFQAVDIESIAKPVTKWAVTVREPALVPRVFSQAFHIMRSGRPGPVLIDLPLDVQLSEIEFDDETYEPLPVYKPSATRKQIEKALDMLDAAERPLIVAGGGVINANASDLLVAFAEIVNVPVVPTLMGWGAIPDDHVLMAGMVGLQTSHRYGNATMLESDFVLGIGNRWANRHTGSIETYTKGRTFVHVDIEPTQIGRVFNPDLGIASDAKAALELFVAVAKERRKSGKLKERQAWPAACQDRKRSMLRKSHFDNVPIKPQRVYEEMSKAFGRDTCYVSVIGLSQIAGAQFLGVYRPRNWINAGQAGPLGWTLPAALGVRAADPHREIVALSGDYDFQFLIEELAVGAQFKLPYIHVVVNNSYLGLIRQAQRGFDMDYHV
;
A
#
# COMPACT_ATOMS: atom_id res chain seq x y z
N MET A 1 -3.09 3.70 -39.71
CA MET A 1 -2.26 2.95 -38.70
C MET A 1 -0.81 2.96 -39.19
N ALA A 2 0.14 3.30 -38.33
CA ALA A 2 1.56 3.30 -38.68
C ALA A 2 2.17 1.92 -38.36
N LYS A 3 3.10 1.45 -39.21
CA LYS A 3 3.90 0.25 -38.92
C LYS A 3 5.00 0.62 -37.92
N MET A 4 5.13 -0.14 -36.85
CA MET A 4 6.16 0.01 -35.84
C MET A 4 6.43 -1.31 -35.12
N ARG A 5 7.56 -1.42 -34.41
CA ARG A 5 7.80 -2.61 -33.57
C ARG A 5 6.75 -2.67 -32.45
N ALA A 6 6.35 -3.87 -32.08
CA ALA A 6 5.38 -4.09 -31.01
C ALA A 6 5.82 -3.42 -29.70
N ILE A 7 7.13 -3.40 -29.42
CA ILE A 7 7.66 -2.77 -28.21
C ILE A 7 7.59 -1.23 -28.28
N ASP A 8 7.69 -0.61 -29.45
CA ASP A 8 7.52 0.83 -29.61
C ASP A 8 6.04 1.23 -29.34
N ALA A 9 5.08 0.41 -29.76
CA ALA A 9 3.67 0.59 -29.44
C ALA A 9 3.42 0.45 -27.91
N ALA A 10 4.05 -0.53 -27.25
CA ALA A 10 3.96 -0.69 -25.80
C ALA A 10 4.42 0.57 -25.04
N VAL A 11 5.55 1.19 -25.45
CA VAL A 11 6.04 2.43 -24.81
C VAL A 11 5.06 3.58 -24.99
N ARG A 12 4.43 3.71 -26.19
CA ARG A 12 3.41 4.74 -26.42
C ARG A 12 2.18 4.55 -25.55
N ILE A 13 1.78 3.29 -25.30
CA ILE A 13 0.67 2.98 -24.36
C ILE A 13 1.07 3.34 -22.93
N LEU A 14 2.29 2.99 -22.50
CA LEU A 14 2.77 3.41 -21.18
C LEU A 14 2.66 4.93 -20.98
N GLU A 15 3.04 5.73 -21.98
CA GLU A 15 2.88 7.19 -21.93
C GLU A 15 1.42 7.62 -21.82
N LYS A 16 0.54 7.08 -22.65
CA LYS A 16 -0.89 7.39 -22.66
C LYS A 16 -1.59 6.97 -21.34
N GLU A 17 -1.10 5.91 -20.70
CA GLU A 17 -1.57 5.45 -19.38
C GLU A 17 -0.99 6.27 -18.21
N GLY A 18 -0.16 7.28 -18.50
CA GLY A 18 0.38 8.21 -17.52
C GLY A 18 1.67 7.75 -16.84
N VAL A 19 2.37 6.77 -17.39
CA VAL A 19 3.68 6.35 -16.85
C VAL A 19 4.72 7.40 -17.23
N VAL A 20 5.40 7.94 -16.22
CA VAL A 20 6.48 8.93 -16.40
C VAL A 20 7.81 8.45 -15.80
N CYS A 21 7.78 7.37 -15.02
CA CYS A 21 8.97 6.79 -14.39
C CYS A 21 8.89 5.27 -14.38
N ALA A 22 10.03 4.61 -14.61
CA ALA A 22 10.20 3.16 -14.52
C ALA A 22 11.52 2.83 -13.82
N PHE A 23 11.56 1.69 -13.15
CA PHE A 23 12.71 1.20 -12.38
C PHE A 23 13.14 -0.16 -12.94
N GLY A 24 14.42 -0.46 -12.99
CA GLY A 24 14.80 -1.78 -13.47
C GLY A 24 16.25 -1.96 -13.78
N VAL A 25 16.58 -3.17 -14.23
CA VAL A 25 17.93 -3.57 -14.67
C VAL A 25 17.83 -4.12 -16.09
N PRO A 26 18.57 -3.56 -17.08
CA PRO A 26 18.56 -4.06 -18.44
C PRO A 26 19.21 -5.44 -18.53
N GLY A 27 18.85 -6.19 -19.58
CA GLY A 27 19.44 -7.48 -19.92
C GLY A 27 19.04 -7.91 -21.31
N ALA A 28 19.66 -8.97 -21.83
CA ALA A 28 19.58 -9.35 -23.23
C ALA A 28 18.14 -9.49 -23.75
N ALA A 29 17.26 -10.16 -22.99
CA ALA A 29 15.89 -10.45 -23.44
C ALA A 29 14.93 -9.26 -23.33
N ILE A 30 15.35 -8.10 -22.77
CA ILE A 30 14.51 -6.89 -22.62
C ILE A 30 15.15 -5.64 -23.23
N ASN A 31 16.32 -5.74 -23.83
CA ASN A 31 17.01 -4.62 -24.46
C ASN A 31 16.17 -3.84 -25.51
N PRO A 32 15.29 -4.48 -26.30
CA PRO A 32 14.44 -3.71 -27.21
C PRO A 32 13.53 -2.71 -26.52
N LEU A 33 12.97 -3.05 -25.33
CA LEU A 33 12.19 -2.12 -24.51
C LEU A 33 13.05 -0.94 -24.04
N TYR A 34 14.24 -1.20 -23.51
CA TYR A 34 15.16 -0.15 -23.06
C TYR A 34 15.58 0.79 -24.20
N SER A 35 15.81 0.22 -25.40
CA SER A 35 16.08 1.01 -26.60
C SER A 35 14.90 1.91 -27.00
N ALA A 36 13.67 1.38 -26.91
CA ALA A 36 12.45 2.13 -27.20
C ALA A 36 12.21 3.26 -26.18
N LEU A 37 12.37 2.98 -24.88
CA LEU A 37 12.29 3.99 -23.80
C LEU A 37 13.29 5.13 -24.04
N LYS A 38 14.57 4.80 -24.32
CA LYS A 38 15.61 5.78 -24.58
C LYS A 38 15.32 6.63 -25.84
N LYS A 39 14.87 5.99 -26.92
CA LYS A 39 14.53 6.67 -28.18
C LYS A 39 13.37 7.65 -27.98
N ARG A 40 12.38 7.27 -27.17
CA ARG A 40 11.20 8.08 -26.91
C ARG A 40 11.48 9.23 -25.92
N GLY A 41 12.22 8.96 -24.85
CA GLY A 41 12.72 9.95 -23.89
C GLY A 41 11.67 10.55 -22.94
N SER A 42 10.44 10.07 -22.97
CA SER A 42 9.31 10.59 -22.17
C SER A 42 9.19 9.92 -20.81
N ILE A 43 9.67 8.68 -20.67
CA ILE A 43 9.65 7.93 -19.43
C ILE A 43 11.04 7.93 -18.83
N ASN A 44 11.18 8.50 -17.64
CA ASN A 44 12.45 8.50 -16.90
C ASN A 44 12.74 7.11 -16.36
N HIS A 45 13.86 6.52 -16.77
CA HIS A 45 14.30 5.22 -16.27
C HIS A 45 15.36 5.40 -15.18
N ILE A 46 15.09 4.82 -13.99
CA ILE A 46 16.00 4.75 -12.85
C ILE A 46 16.62 3.35 -12.82
N LEU A 47 17.94 3.28 -13.05
CA LEU A 47 18.69 2.04 -13.04
C LEU A 47 18.90 1.57 -11.59
N ALA A 48 18.21 0.50 -11.19
CA ALA A 48 18.38 -0.18 -9.92
C ALA A 48 19.69 -0.96 -9.86
N ARG A 49 20.11 -1.37 -8.67
CA ARG A 49 21.24 -2.30 -8.49
C ARG A 49 20.77 -3.73 -8.39
N HIS A 50 19.56 -3.94 -7.87
CA HIS A 50 18.88 -5.23 -7.82
C HIS A 50 17.45 -5.11 -8.35
N VAL A 51 16.95 -6.12 -9.06
CA VAL A 51 15.58 -6.06 -9.61
C VAL A 51 14.51 -6.15 -8.53
N GLU A 52 14.79 -6.81 -7.42
CA GLU A 52 13.93 -6.75 -6.22
C GLU A 52 13.79 -5.30 -5.74
N GLY A 53 14.92 -4.56 -5.64
CA GLY A 53 14.94 -3.13 -5.32
C GLY A 53 14.12 -2.30 -6.32
N ALA A 54 14.18 -2.63 -7.63
CA ALA A 54 13.35 -1.99 -8.64
C ALA A 54 11.85 -2.19 -8.37
N SER A 55 11.42 -3.40 -7.98
CA SER A 55 10.03 -3.67 -7.64
C SER A 55 9.57 -2.91 -6.40
N HIS A 56 10.43 -2.76 -5.39
CA HIS A 56 10.14 -1.98 -4.18
C HIS A 56 10.14 -0.46 -4.46
N MET A 57 11.00 0.03 -5.36
CA MET A 57 10.91 1.42 -5.85
C MET A 57 9.57 1.68 -6.56
N ALA A 58 9.12 0.75 -7.40
CA ALA A 58 7.81 0.84 -8.07
C ALA A 58 6.65 0.88 -7.05
N GLU A 59 6.72 0.07 -5.99
CA GLU A 59 5.75 0.14 -4.89
C GLU A 59 5.78 1.49 -4.16
N GLY A 60 6.95 1.96 -3.77
CA GLY A 60 7.12 3.26 -3.12
C GLY A 60 6.56 4.41 -3.97
N TYR A 61 6.86 4.39 -5.27
CA TYR A 61 6.35 5.35 -6.26
C TYR A 61 4.81 5.36 -6.33
N THR A 62 4.20 4.18 -6.38
CA THR A 62 2.73 4.05 -6.42
C THR A 62 2.09 4.54 -5.12
N ARG A 63 2.65 4.18 -3.96
CA ARG A 63 2.12 4.55 -2.65
C ARG A 63 2.23 6.05 -2.35
N ALA A 64 3.19 6.73 -2.94
CA ALA A 64 3.48 8.15 -2.69
C ALA A 64 2.35 9.09 -3.13
N LYS A 65 1.69 8.79 -4.26
CA LYS A 65 0.69 9.68 -4.85
C LYS A 65 -0.48 8.90 -5.45
N ALA A 66 -1.68 9.40 -5.24
CA ALA A 66 -2.89 8.81 -5.81
C ALA A 66 -2.83 8.80 -7.35
N GLY A 67 -3.20 7.69 -7.96
CA GLY A 67 -3.21 7.50 -9.41
C GLY A 67 -1.89 7.05 -10.02
N ASN A 68 -0.77 7.15 -9.31
CA ASN A 68 0.50 6.61 -9.79
C ASN A 68 0.44 5.09 -9.96
N ILE A 69 1.11 4.61 -11.00
CA ILE A 69 1.43 3.20 -11.19
C ILE A 69 2.93 3.10 -11.45
N GLY A 70 3.64 2.48 -10.50
CA GLY A 70 5.07 2.21 -10.65
C GLY A 70 5.29 1.05 -11.62
N VAL A 71 6.33 1.16 -12.44
CA VAL A 71 6.72 0.14 -13.42
C VAL A 71 8.08 -0.40 -13.04
N CYS A 72 8.19 -1.73 -12.86
CA CYS A 72 9.48 -2.41 -12.70
C CYS A 72 9.78 -3.29 -13.91
N ILE A 73 11.04 -3.26 -14.35
CA ILE A 73 11.46 -3.90 -15.60
C ILE A 73 12.69 -4.78 -15.33
N GLY A 74 12.61 -6.04 -15.74
CA GLY A 74 13.71 -6.98 -15.65
C GLY A 74 13.87 -7.81 -16.92
N THR A 75 15.00 -8.46 -17.08
CA THR A 75 15.22 -9.43 -18.16
C THR A 75 14.60 -10.79 -17.83
N SER A 76 14.92 -11.84 -18.58
CA SER A 76 14.46 -13.21 -18.34
C SER A 76 15.13 -13.87 -17.11
N GLY A 77 14.55 -14.96 -16.66
CA GLY A 77 15.11 -15.80 -15.60
C GLY A 77 15.17 -15.14 -14.24
N PRO A 78 16.36 -15.05 -13.61
CA PRO A 78 16.52 -14.51 -12.25
C PRO A 78 15.91 -13.13 -12.06
N ALA A 79 16.00 -12.24 -13.04
CA ALA A 79 15.40 -10.92 -12.93
C ALA A 79 13.87 -10.97 -12.74
N GLY A 80 13.19 -11.91 -13.40
CA GLY A 80 11.76 -12.13 -13.17
C GLY A 80 11.49 -12.71 -11.78
N THR A 81 12.23 -13.76 -11.40
CA THR A 81 12.00 -14.45 -10.11
C THR A 81 12.31 -13.57 -8.90
N ASP A 82 13.33 -12.73 -8.96
CA ASP A 82 13.68 -11.83 -7.85
C ASP A 82 12.65 -10.71 -7.65
N MET A 83 11.89 -10.32 -8.69
CA MET A 83 10.79 -9.36 -8.54
C MET A 83 9.51 -9.94 -7.90
N ILE A 84 9.43 -11.27 -7.71
CA ILE A 84 8.25 -11.94 -7.11
C ILE A 84 7.98 -11.44 -5.69
N THR A 85 9.01 -11.17 -4.90
CA THR A 85 8.86 -10.59 -3.55
C THR A 85 8.10 -9.25 -3.60
N GLY A 86 8.46 -8.36 -4.53
CA GLY A 86 7.74 -7.08 -4.69
C GLY A 86 6.31 -7.25 -5.20
N LEU A 87 6.06 -8.20 -6.12
CA LEU A 87 4.71 -8.51 -6.58
C LEU A 87 3.85 -9.06 -5.43
N TYR A 88 4.39 -9.94 -4.58
CA TYR A 88 3.71 -10.43 -3.39
C TYR A 88 3.39 -9.30 -2.40
N SER A 89 4.35 -8.43 -2.15
CA SER A 89 4.13 -7.25 -1.30
C SER A 89 3.02 -6.35 -1.86
N ALA A 90 3.04 -6.08 -3.15
CA ALA A 90 2.06 -5.25 -3.82
C ALA A 90 0.64 -5.86 -3.79
N ILE A 91 0.47 -7.15 -4.12
CA ILE A 91 -0.87 -7.79 -4.09
C ILE A 91 -1.41 -7.87 -2.66
N ALA A 92 -0.53 -8.15 -1.68
CA ALA A 92 -0.91 -8.22 -0.28
C ALA A 92 -1.51 -6.91 0.24
N ASP A 93 -0.99 -5.75 -0.21
CA ASP A 93 -1.44 -4.42 0.23
C ASP A 93 -2.34 -3.69 -0.79
N SER A 94 -2.75 -4.36 -1.86
CA SER A 94 -3.61 -3.78 -2.91
C SER A 94 -2.96 -2.59 -3.63
N ILE A 95 -1.70 -2.72 -3.99
CA ILE A 95 -0.90 -1.70 -4.68
C ILE A 95 -0.74 -2.09 -6.16
N PRO A 96 -1.23 -1.28 -7.10
CA PRO A 96 -1.05 -1.54 -8.52
C PRO A 96 0.38 -1.18 -8.94
N ILE A 97 1.15 -2.17 -9.38
CA ILE A 97 2.43 -2.00 -10.07
C ILE A 97 2.45 -2.85 -11.33
N LEU A 98 3.11 -2.36 -12.37
CA LEU A 98 3.32 -3.10 -13.60
C LEU A 98 4.73 -3.68 -13.60
N CYS A 99 4.82 -5.01 -13.63
CA CYS A 99 6.06 -5.73 -13.83
C CYS A 99 6.20 -6.15 -15.30
N ILE A 100 7.31 -5.82 -15.92
CA ILE A 100 7.61 -6.21 -17.31
C ILE A 100 8.88 -7.04 -17.33
N THR A 101 8.79 -8.27 -17.84
CA THR A 101 9.93 -9.16 -18.00
C THR A 101 10.23 -9.42 -19.47
N GLY A 102 11.50 -9.62 -19.79
CA GLY A 102 11.92 -10.19 -21.06
C GLY A 102 11.89 -11.70 -21.01
N GLN A 103 11.77 -12.33 -22.19
CA GLN A 103 11.72 -13.78 -22.31
C GLN A 103 12.49 -14.26 -23.53
N ALA A 104 12.88 -15.53 -23.54
CA ALA A 104 13.44 -16.21 -24.71
C ALA A 104 12.49 -16.11 -25.92
N PRO A 105 13.00 -16.15 -27.17
CA PRO A 105 12.15 -16.16 -28.36
C PRO A 105 11.13 -17.29 -28.31
N ARG A 106 9.92 -17.08 -28.84
CA ARG A 106 8.79 -18.03 -28.81
C ARG A 106 9.17 -19.45 -29.29
N ALA A 107 10.02 -19.56 -30.32
CA ALA A 107 10.48 -20.82 -30.84
C ALA A 107 11.35 -21.66 -29.87
N ARG A 108 11.85 -21.02 -28.78
CA ARG A 108 12.73 -21.61 -27.77
C ARG A 108 12.06 -21.80 -26.41
N LEU A 109 10.85 -21.31 -26.23
CA LEU A 109 10.10 -21.52 -24.98
C LEU A 109 9.95 -23.03 -24.70
N TYR A 110 10.12 -23.43 -23.47
CA TYR A 110 10.05 -24.83 -22.99
C TYR A 110 11.11 -25.75 -23.60
N LYS A 111 12.22 -25.23 -24.09
CA LYS A 111 13.30 -26.00 -24.78
C LYS A 111 14.67 -25.77 -24.10
N GLU A 112 14.71 -25.59 -22.80
CA GLU A 112 15.95 -25.39 -22.03
C GLU A 112 16.82 -24.24 -22.57
N ASP A 113 16.20 -23.18 -23.09
CA ASP A 113 16.94 -21.98 -23.49
C ASP A 113 17.44 -21.21 -22.24
N PHE A 114 18.56 -20.53 -22.40
CA PHE A 114 19.18 -19.80 -21.29
C PHE A 114 18.19 -18.80 -20.65
N GLN A 115 18.00 -18.93 -19.34
CA GLN A 115 17.10 -18.09 -18.54
C GLN A 115 15.61 -18.11 -18.98
N ALA A 116 15.17 -19.10 -19.75
CA ALA A 116 13.78 -19.27 -20.16
C ALA A 116 12.95 -19.95 -19.05
N VAL A 117 12.57 -19.19 -18.05
CA VAL A 117 11.70 -19.66 -16.96
C VAL A 117 10.23 -19.35 -17.25
N ASP A 118 9.31 -20.20 -16.84
CA ASP A 118 7.86 -19.93 -16.90
C ASP A 118 7.46 -18.92 -15.81
N ILE A 119 7.85 -17.67 -16.00
CA ILE A 119 7.59 -16.59 -15.05
C ILE A 119 6.09 -16.27 -14.94
N GLU A 120 5.32 -16.52 -16.01
CA GLU A 120 3.87 -16.35 -15.99
C GLU A 120 3.24 -17.24 -14.91
N SER A 121 3.58 -18.53 -14.88
CA SER A 121 3.06 -19.46 -13.87
C SER A 121 3.55 -19.15 -12.47
N ILE A 122 4.80 -18.72 -12.30
CA ILE A 122 5.38 -18.33 -11.01
C ILE A 122 4.67 -17.09 -10.45
N ALA A 123 4.33 -16.12 -11.29
CA ALA A 123 3.72 -14.85 -10.87
C ALA A 123 2.20 -14.92 -10.64
N LYS A 124 1.49 -15.94 -11.17
CA LYS A 124 0.02 -16.06 -11.04
C LYS A 124 -0.50 -15.90 -9.61
N PRO A 125 0.05 -16.55 -8.57
CA PRO A 125 -0.48 -16.44 -7.21
C PRO A 125 -0.21 -15.09 -6.55
N VAL A 126 0.68 -14.27 -7.09
CA VAL A 126 1.11 -12.99 -6.51
C VAL A 126 0.74 -11.77 -7.38
N THR A 127 -0.10 -11.98 -8.38
CA THR A 127 -0.57 -10.92 -9.28
C THR A 127 -2.08 -11.02 -9.50
N LYS A 128 -2.68 -9.95 -9.98
CA LYS A 128 -4.06 -10.01 -10.52
C LYS A 128 -4.11 -10.69 -11.88
N TRP A 129 -3.02 -10.57 -12.62
CA TRP A 129 -2.86 -11.18 -13.94
C TRP A 129 -1.37 -11.28 -14.28
N ALA A 130 -0.98 -12.43 -14.80
CA ALA A 130 0.32 -12.66 -15.39
C ALA A 130 0.12 -13.24 -16.77
N VAL A 131 0.88 -12.76 -17.75
CA VAL A 131 0.73 -13.19 -19.14
C VAL A 131 2.03 -13.14 -19.93
N THR A 132 2.35 -14.20 -20.65
CA THR A 132 3.40 -14.21 -21.68
C THR A 132 2.77 -13.89 -23.04
N VAL A 133 3.17 -12.77 -23.64
CA VAL A 133 2.59 -12.30 -24.91
C VAL A 133 3.19 -13.06 -26.08
N ARG A 134 2.43 -13.99 -26.66
CA ARG A 134 2.91 -14.87 -27.74
C ARG A 134 2.66 -14.32 -29.14
N GLU A 135 1.71 -13.40 -29.30
CA GLU A 135 1.35 -12.80 -30.58
C GLU A 135 1.69 -11.31 -30.59
N PRO A 136 2.60 -10.83 -31.48
CA PRO A 136 3.03 -9.44 -31.51
C PRO A 136 1.88 -8.43 -31.65
N ALA A 137 0.87 -8.75 -32.47
CA ALA A 137 -0.30 -7.89 -32.67
C ALA A 137 -1.15 -7.70 -31.39
N LEU A 138 -0.99 -8.56 -30.39
CA LEU A 138 -1.71 -8.46 -29.11
C LEU A 138 -1.01 -7.57 -28.10
N VAL A 139 0.24 -7.15 -28.30
CA VAL A 139 0.98 -6.31 -27.36
C VAL A 139 0.19 -5.07 -26.95
N PRO A 140 -0.38 -4.25 -27.86
CA PRO A 140 -1.17 -3.10 -27.47
C PRO A 140 -2.36 -3.44 -26.57
N ARG A 141 -3.10 -4.49 -26.94
CA ARG A 141 -4.26 -4.94 -26.17
C ARG A 141 -3.87 -5.41 -24.78
N VAL A 142 -2.78 -6.18 -24.65
CA VAL A 142 -2.29 -6.70 -23.37
C VAL A 142 -1.90 -5.57 -22.42
N PHE A 143 -1.17 -4.56 -22.90
CA PHE A 143 -0.81 -3.40 -22.08
C PHE A 143 -2.05 -2.62 -21.63
N SER A 144 -2.98 -2.32 -22.54
CA SER A 144 -4.24 -1.66 -22.20
C SER A 144 -5.04 -2.44 -21.14
N GLN A 145 -5.17 -3.76 -21.34
CA GLN A 145 -5.87 -4.63 -20.40
C GLN A 145 -5.15 -4.70 -19.03
N ALA A 146 -3.82 -4.68 -19.01
CA ALA A 146 -3.04 -4.66 -17.77
C ALA A 146 -3.39 -3.45 -16.89
N PHE A 147 -3.40 -2.25 -17.46
CA PHE A 147 -3.77 -1.04 -16.71
C PHE A 147 -5.23 -1.07 -16.24
N HIS A 148 -6.13 -1.55 -17.07
CA HIS A 148 -7.53 -1.73 -16.68
C HIS A 148 -7.65 -2.71 -15.49
N ILE A 149 -6.99 -3.86 -15.55
CA ILE A 149 -7.01 -4.87 -14.47
C ILE A 149 -6.41 -4.32 -13.18
N MET A 150 -5.25 -3.63 -13.26
CA MET A 150 -4.60 -3.04 -12.10
C MET A 150 -5.51 -2.07 -11.34
N ARG A 151 -6.30 -1.28 -12.07
CA ARG A 151 -7.17 -0.22 -11.52
C ARG A 151 -8.57 -0.69 -11.15
N SER A 152 -9.05 -1.82 -11.74
CA SER A 152 -10.41 -2.33 -11.53
C SER A 152 -10.55 -3.11 -10.25
N GLY A 153 -11.71 -3.02 -9.59
CA GLY A 153 -11.99 -3.72 -8.33
C GLY A 153 -10.93 -3.41 -7.27
N ARG A 154 -10.51 -4.42 -6.50
CA ARG A 154 -9.36 -4.32 -5.59
C ARG A 154 -8.08 -4.13 -6.42
N PRO A 155 -7.34 -3.01 -6.26
CA PRO A 155 -6.10 -2.80 -7.01
C PRO A 155 -5.04 -3.86 -6.72
N GLY A 156 -4.11 -4.05 -7.65
CA GLY A 156 -3.02 -5.00 -7.46
C GLY A 156 -2.10 -5.09 -8.68
N PRO A 157 -0.97 -5.79 -8.57
CA PRO A 157 0.05 -5.87 -9.61
C PRO A 157 -0.36 -6.75 -10.79
N VAL A 158 0.28 -6.47 -11.93
CA VAL A 158 0.21 -7.28 -13.15
C VAL A 158 1.62 -7.54 -13.64
N LEU A 159 1.88 -8.74 -14.18
CA LEU A 159 3.12 -9.09 -14.88
C LEU A 159 2.85 -9.32 -16.38
N ILE A 160 3.64 -8.67 -17.23
CA ILE A 160 3.68 -8.89 -18.67
C ILE A 160 5.06 -9.43 -19.04
N ASP A 161 5.10 -10.65 -19.57
CA ASP A 161 6.31 -11.30 -20.04
C ASP A 161 6.39 -11.23 -21.58
N LEU A 162 7.52 -10.72 -22.09
CA LEU A 162 7.69 -10.34 -23.50
C LEU A 162 8.80 -11.15 -24.19
N PRO A 163 8.47 -12.18 -24.96
CA PRO A 163 9.46 -12.84 -25.81
C PRO A 163 10.21 -11.89 -26.73
N LEU A 164 11.52 -12.09 -26.87
CA LEU A 164 12.41 -11.19 -27.61
C LEU A 164 11.96 -10.94 -29.05
N ASP A 165 11.54 -12.00 -29.75
CA ASP A 165 11.05 -11.90 -31.13
C ASP A 165 9.70 -11.16 -31.23
N VAL A 166 8.85 -11.26 -30.21
CA VAL A 166 7.59 -10.49 -30.11
C VAL A 166 7.89 -9.00 -29.99
N GLN A 167 8.86 -8.60 -29.14
CA GLN A 167 9.25 -7.20 -28.98
C GLN A 167 9.71 -6.57 -30.29
N LEU A 168 10.44 -7.34 -31.11
CA LEU A 168 11.07 -6.88 -32.35
C LEU A 168 10.14 -6.92 -33.57
N SER A 169 9.06 -7.70 -33.51
CA SER A 169 8.12 -7.85 -34.63
C SER A 169 7.41 -6.55 -34.95
N GLU A 170 7.21 -6.30 -36.25
CA GLU A 170 6.41 -5.16 -36.72
C GLU A 170 4.91 -5.44 -36.60
N ILE A 171 4.17 -4.44 -36.15
CA ILE A 171 2.71 -4.44 -36.06
C ILE A 171 2.15 -3.13 -36.62
N GLU A 172 0.88 -3.14 -36.96
CA GLU A 172 0.12 -1.92 -37.22
C GLU A 172 -0.50 -1.40 -35.93
N PHE A 173 -0.19 -0.17 -35.56
CA PHE A 173 -0.73 0.49 -34.37
C PHE A 173 -0.94 1.99 -34.64
N ASP A 174 -2.00 2.53 -34.07
CA ASP A 174 -2.34 3.93 -34.13
C ASP A 174 -2.51 4.48 -32.71
N ASP A 175 -1.50 5.21 -32.25
CA ASP A 175 -1.49 5.79 -30.91
C ASP A 175 -2.38 7.03 -30.78
N GLU A 176 -2.77 7.68 -31.90
CA GLU A 176 -3.68 8.82 -31.86
C GLU A 176 -5.11 8.40 -31.46
N THR A 177 -5.50 7.19 -31.88
CA THR A 177 -6.82 6.63 -31.55
C THR A 177 -6.85 5.86 -30.24
N TYR A 178 -5.69 5.65 -29.60
CA TYR A 178 -5.62 4.94 -28.32
C TYR A 178 -6.10 5.82 -27.16
N GLU A 179 -7.04 5.28 -26.39
CA GLU A 179 -7.49 5.85 -25.11
C GLU A 179 -7.46 4.78 -24.02
N PRO A 180 -7.05 5.15 -22.76
CA PRO A 180 -7.14 4.26 -21.63
C PRO A 180 -8.56 3.72 -21.42
N LEU A 181 -8.67 2.43 -21.08
CA LEU A 181 -9.97 1.81 -20.80
C LEU A 181 -10.61 2.43 -19.54
N PRO A 182 -11.90 2.77 -19.58
CA PRO A 182 -12.58 3.34 -18.44
C PRO A 182 -12.66 2.32 -17.28
N VAL A 183 -12.53 2.82 -16.06
CA VAL A 183 -12.62 2.01 -14.84
C VAL A 183 -13.82 2.46 -14.02
N TYR A 184 -14.75 1.55 -13.79
CA TYR A 184 -15.92 1.80 -12.95
C TYR A 184 -15.74 1.11 -11.59
N LYS A 185 -16.07 1.84 -10.53
CA LYS A 185 -15.98 1.34 -9.16
C LYS A 185 -17.37 0.93 -8.66
N PRO A 186 -17.50 -0.18 -7.89
CA PRO A 186 -18.79 -0.54 -7.29
C PRO A 186 -19.21 0.53 -6.27
N SER A 187 -20.52 0.79 -6.21
CA SER A 187 -21.11 1.75 -5.27
C SER A 187 -22.20 1.08 -4.43
N ALA A 188 -22.23 1.46 -3.14
CA ALA A 188 -23.32 1.08 -2.25
C ALA A 188 -24.67 1.66 -2.72
N THR A 189 -25.75 1.00 -2.36
CA THR A 189 -27.10 1.56 -2.52
C THR A 189 -27.44 2.44 -1.32
N ARG A 190 -28.29 3.45 -1.52
CA ARG A 190 -28.81 4.29 -0.44
C ARG A 190 -29.43 3.47 0.69
N LYS A 191 -30.21 2.43 0.38
CA LYS A 191 -30.84 1.54 1.36
C LYS A 191 -29.81 0.82 2.26
N GLN A 192 -28.66 0.40 1.71
CA GLN A 192 -27.60 -0.21 2.50
C GLN A 192 -26.97 0.81 3.47
N ILE A 193 -26.74 2.04 3.00
CA ILE A 193 -26.18 3.12 3.84
C ILE A 193 -27.17 3.52 4.94
N GLU A 194 -28.45 3.65 4.64
CA GLU A 194 -29.49 3.94 5.64
C GLU A 194 -29.54 2.86 6.73
N LYS A 195 -29.48 1.57 6.34
CA LYS A 195 -29.42 0.47 7.29
C LYS A 195 -28.15 0.51 8.16
N ALA A 196 -26.99 0.80 7.56
CA ALA A 196 -25.75 0.95 8.32
C ALA A 196 -25.82 2.11 9.33
N LEU A 197 -26.43 3.22 8.96
CA LEU A 197 -26.65 4.37 9.86
C LEU A 197 -27.68 4.06 10.94
N ASP A 198 -28.74 3.27 10.66
CA ASP A 198 -29.68 2.81 11.69
C ASP A 198 -28.97 1.97 12.76
N MET A 199 -28.07 1.06 12.32
CA MET A 199 -27.26 0.24 13.22
C MET A 199 -26.28 1.09 14.04
N LEU A 200 -25.64 2.09 13.40
CA LEU A 200 -24.78 3.05 14.07
C LEU A 200 -25.55 3.87 15.11
N ASP A 201 -26.75 4.35 14.76
CA ASP A 201 -27.57 5.17 15.66
C ASP A 201 -28.11 4.37 16.86
N ALA A 202 -28.30 3.05 16.72
CA ALA A 202 -28.67 2.17 17.83
C ALA A 202 -27.52 1.97 18.84
N ALA A 203 -26.28 2.13 18.43
CA ALA A 203 -25.11 1.94 19.27
C ALA A 203 -24.88 3.08 20.28
N GLU A 204 -24.29 2.76 21.43
CA GLU A 204 -23.88 3.73 22.44
C GLU A 204 -22.40 4.16 22.28
N ARG A 205 -21.54 3.20 21.90
CA ARG A 205 -20.08 3.37 21.79
C ARG A 205 -19.55 2.94 20.42
N PRO A 206 -20.06 3.58 19.33
CA PRO A 206 -19.64 3.20 17.98
C PRO A 206 -18.21 3.66 17.66
N LEU A 207 -17.53 2.91 16.77
CA LEU A 207 -16.24 3.24 16.19
C LEU A 207 -16.27 3.13 14.65
N ILE A 208 -15.45 3.93 13.99
CA ILE A 208 -15.12 3.78 12.58
C ILE A 208 -13.71 3.21 12.47
N VAL A 209 -13.53 2.06 11.83
CA VAL A 209 -12.21 1.50 11.50
C VAL A 209 -11.86 1.84 10.06
N ALA A 210 -10.85 2.70 9.87
CA ALA A 210 -10.37 3.13 8.57
C ALA A 210 -9.17 2.29 8.11
N GLY A 211 -9.33 1.52 7.04
CA GLY A 211 -8.25 0.74 6.44
C GLY A 211 -7.52 1.47 5.32
N GLY A 212 -6.50 0.80 4.74
CA GLY A 212 -5.73 1.30 3.59
C GLY A 212 -6.60 1.60 2.35
N GLY A 213 -7.76 0.98 2.24
CA GLY A 213 -8.72 1.24 1.15
C GLY A 213 -9.23 2.69 1.14
N VAL A 214 -9.34 3.34 2.29
CA VAL A 214 -9.72 4.77 2.38
C VAL A 214 -8.63 5.65 1.75
N ILE A 215 -7.35 5.35 2.04
CA ILE A 215 -6.20 6.09 1.46
C ILE A 215 -6.08 5.79 -0.04
N ASN A 216 -6.22 4.52 -0.44
CA ASN A 216 -6.13 4.12 -1.85
C ASN A 216 -7.25 4.73 -2.71
N ALA A 217 -8.46 4.87 -2.16
CA ALA A 217 -9.59 5.53 -2.80
C ALA A 217 -9.51 7.08 -2.77
N ASN A 218 -8.49 7.65 -2.12
CA ASN A 218 -8.36 9.11 -1.90
C ASN A 218 -9.60 9.71 -1.22
N ALA A 219 -10.07 9.07 -0.15
CA ALA A 219 -11.33 9.36 0.52
C ALA A 219 -11.17 9.85 1.97
N SER A 220 -9.97 10.28 2.37
CA SER A 220 -9.65 10.69 3.75
C SER A 220 -10.48 11.90 4.19
N ASP A 221 -10.65 12.91 3.34
CA ASP A 221 -11.45 14.09 3.66
C ASP A 221 -12.94 13.75 3.86
N LEU A 222 -13.46 12.80 3.07
CA LEU A 222 -14.82 12.29 3.23
C LEU A 222 -14.99 11.48 4.52
N LEU A 223 -13.95 10.71 4.91
CA LEU A 223 -13.94 9.99 6.17
C LEU A 223 -14.03 10.96 7.36
N VAL A 224 -13.18 12.00 7.36
CA VAL A 224 -13.17 13.03 8.41
C VAL A 224 -14.53 13.74 8.47
N ALA A 225 -15.03 14.21 7.32
CA ALA A 225 -16.33 14.86 7.24
C ALA A 225 -17.47 13.98 7.75
N PHE A 226 -17.47 12.69 7.40
CA PHE A 226 -18.46 11.74 7.91
C PHE A 226 -18.35 11.56 9.43
N ALA A 227 -17.12 11.31 9.94
CA ALA A 227 -16.88 11.14 11.36
C ALA A 227 -17.33 12.34 12.19
N GLU A 228 -17.10 13.58 11.71
CA GLU A 228 -17.55 14.84 12.33
C GLU A 228 -19.08 14.98 12.29
N ILE A 229 -19.72 14.60 11.18
CA ILE A 229 -21.20 14.66 11.08
C ILE A 229 -21.84 13.73 12.11
N VAL A 230 -21.36 12.48 12.24
CA VAL A 230 -21.95 11.51 13.16
C VAL A 230 -21.36 11.58 14.58
N ASN A 231 -20.32 12.39 14.77
CA ASN A 231 -19.53 12.53 16.00
C ASN A 231 -19.08 11.17 16.55
N VAL A 232 -18.43 10.36 15.70
CA VAL A 232 -17.96 9.00 16.02
C VAL A 232 -16.43 8.91 15.91
N PRO A 233 -15.75 8.39 16.95
CA PRO A 233 -14.31 8.22 16.93
C PRO A 233 -13.82 7.30 15.81
N VAL A 234 -12.63 7.61 15.26
CA VAL A 234 -11.98 6.86 14.19
C VAL A 234 -10.74 6.15 14.70
N VAL A 235 -10.61 4.90 14.31
CA VAL A 235 -9.46 4.04 14.58
C VAL A 235 -8.86 3.62 13.23
N PRO A 236 -7.74 4.20 12.80
CA PRO A 236 -7.07 3.71 11.60
C PRO A 236 -6.37 2.37 11.86
N THR A 237 -6.31 1.53 10.83
CA THR A 237 -5.35 0.41 10.81
C THR A 237 -3.97 0.96 10.48
N LEU A 238 -2.90 0.16 10.64
CA LEU A 238 -1.55 0.58 10.25
C LEU A 238 -1.50 1.08 8.79
N MET A 239 -2.20 0.40 7.87
CA MET A 239 -2.27 0.79 6.45
C MET A 239 -3.21 1.96 6.18
N GLY A 240 -4.09 2.29 7.12
CA GLY A 240 -4.99 3.45 7.07
C GLY A 240 -4.48 4.65 7.88
N TRP A 241 -3.28 4.57 8.46
CA TRP A 241 -2.74 5.62 9.29
C TRP A 241 -2.49 6.90 8.47
N GLY A 242 -2.98 8.02 8.97
CA GLY A 242 -3.04 9.28 8.24
C GLY A 242 -4.37 9.52 7.49
N ALA A 243 -5.30 8.56 7.46
CA ALA A 243 -6.65 8.81 6.93
C ALA A 243 -7.45 9.83 7.77
N ILE A 244 -7.09 9.97 9.02
CA ILE A 244 -7.47 11.06 9.92
C ILE A 244 -6.20 11.56 10.60
N PRO A 245 -5.99 12.89 10.79
CA PRO A 245 -4.82 13.40 11.48
C PRO A 245 -4.73 12.92 12.94
N ASP A 246 -3.52 12.59 13.42
CA ASP A 246 -3.34 12.07 14.78
C ASP A 246 -3.73 13.05 15.89
N ASP A 247 -3.73 14.34 15.61
CA ASP A 247 -4.21 15.37 16.55
C ASP A 247 -5.69 15.71 16.40
N HIS A 248 -6.41 15.08 15.47
CA HIS A 248 -7.85 15.29 15.33
C HIS A 248 -8.60 14.81 16.58
N VAL A 249 -9.61 15.58 17.00
CA VAL A 249 -10.40 15.29 18.21
C VAL A 249 -11.11 13.93 18.19
N LEU A 250 -11.41 13.39 17.02
CA LEU A 250 -12.03 12.08 16.86
C LEU A 250 -11.02 10.96 16.58
N MET A 251 -9.71 11.23 16.55
CA MET A 251 -8.69 10.19 16.41
C MET A 251 -8.52 9.42 17.71
N ALA A 252 -9.01 8.18 17.75
CA ALA A 252 -9.04 7.33 18.94
C ALA A 252 -7.84 6.36 19.06
N GLY A 253 -6.85 6.48 18.17
CA GLY A 253 -5.65 5.65 18.18
C GLY A 253 -5.75 4.39 17.33
N MET A 254 -4.61 3.80 16.99
CA MET A 254 -4.56 2.53 16.26
C MET A 254 -4.81 1.34 17.18
N VAL A 255 -5.46 0.30 16.64
CA VAL A 255 -5.73 -0.97 17.29
C VAL A 255 -4.86 -2.07 16.67
N GLY A 256 -4.47 -3.06 17.48
CA GLY A 256 -3.73 -4.22 17.00
C GLY A 256 -2.82 -4.84 18.05
N LEU A 257 -2.03 -5.82 17.61
CA LEU A 257 -1.14 -6.58 18.48
C LEU A 257 0.14 -5.82 18.85
N GLN A 258 0.79 -5.18 17.89
CA GLN A 258 2.13 -4.62 18.05
C GLN A 258 2.20 -3.12 17.73
N THR A 259 1.60 -2.69 16.61
CA THR A 259 1.61 -1.32 16.12
C THR A 259 0.46 -0.47 16.68
N SER A 260 -0.02 -0.79 17.87
CA SER A 260 -1.20 -0.18 18.48
C SER A 260 -0.85 0.86 19.54
N HIS A 261 -1.79 1.75 19.74
CA HIS A 261 -1.84 2.60 20.92
C HIS A 261 -2.61 1.90 22.05
N ARG A 262 -2.13 1.99 23.30
CA ARG A 262 -2.82 1.41 24.47
C ARG A 262 -4.26 1.91 24.59
N TYR A 263 -4.44 3.22 24.40
CA TYR A 263 -5.75 3.86 24.42
C TYR A 263 -6.65 3.42 23.26
N GLY A 264 -6.09 3.12 22.07
CA GLY A 264 -6.83 2.58 20.94
C GLY A 264 -7.39 1.20 21.23
N ASN A 265 -6.55 0.28 21.74
CA ASN A 265 -7.00 -1.06 22.15
C ASN A 265 -8.07 -0.99 23.26
N ALA A 266 -7.87 -0.15 24.28
CA ALA A 266 -8.86 0.01 25.35
C ALA A 266 -10.20 0.55 24.80
N THR A 267 -10.15 1.53 23.87
CA THR A 267 -11.33 2.07 23.22
C THR A 267 -12.07 1.00 22.40
N MET A 268 -11.34 0.18 21.64
CA MET A 268 -11.93 -0.92 20.88
C MET A 268 -12.62 -1.94 21.80
N LEU A 269 -12.01 -2.28 22.93
CA LEU A 269 -12.58 -3.25 23.88
C LEU A 269 -13.89 -2.77 24.51
N GLU A 270 -14.13 -1.48 24.64
CA GLU A 270 -15.37 -0.92 25.18
C GLU A 270 -16.43 -0.60 24.11
N SER A 271 -16.06 -0.61 22.83
CA SER A 271 -17.00 -0.32 21.76
C SER A 271 -18.07 -1.42 21.63
N ASP A 272 -19.23 -1.05 21.13
CA ASP A 272 -20.37 -1.94 20.89
C ASP A 272 -20.76 -2.04 19.39
N PHE A 273 -20.20 -1.16 18.55
CA PHE A 273 -20.42 -1.15 17.11
C PHE A 273 -19.15 -0.73 16.37
N VAL A 274 -18.89 -1.35 15.24
CA VAL A 274 -17.76 -1.04 14.36
C VAL A 274 -18.21 -0.92 12.91
N LEU A 275 -17.99 0.26 12.32
CA LEU A 275 -18.07 0.47 10.88
C LEU A 275 -16.67 0.36 10.29
N GLY A 276 -16.34 -0.77 9.66
CA GLY A 276 -15.07 -0.98 8.96
C GLY A 276 -15.14 -0.56 7.51
N ILE A 277 -14.23 0.32 7.07
CA ILE A 277 -14.20 0.83 5.70
C ILE A 277 -12.82 0.55 5.08
N GLY A 278 -12.79 -0.24 3.99
CA GLY A 278 -11.57 -0.52 3.23
C GLY A 278 -10.49 -1.22 4.05
N ASN A 279 -10.86 -2.14 4.93
CA ASN A 279 -9.93 -2.96 5.72
C ASN A 279 -10.27 -4.45 5.57
N ARG A 280 -9.29 -5.33 5.77
CA ARG A 280 -9.42 -6.77 5.56
C ARG A 280 -9.41 -7.58 6.85
N TRP A 281 -9.50 -6.93 7.99
CA TRP A 281 -9.43 -7.57 9.30
C TRP A 281 -8.19 -8.44 9.50
N ALA A 282 -7.01 -7.95 9.03
CA ALA A 282 -5.75 -8.67 9.18
C ALA A 282 -5.45 -8.93 10.66
N ASN A 283 -4.84 -10.09 10.97
CA ASN A 283 -4.59 -10.54 12.34
C ASN A 283 -3.73 -9.56 13.17
N ARG A 284 -2.84 -8.82 12.55
CA ARG A 284 -2.05 -7.78 13.24
C ARG A 284 -2.93 -6.64 13.77
N HIS A 285 -4.09 -6.39 13.14
CA HIS A 285 -5.09 -5.43 13.62
C HIS A 285 -6.09 -6.07 14.59
N THR A 286 -6.64 -7.25 14.28
CA THR A 286 -7.68 -7.86 15.10
C THR A 286 -7.13 -8.58 16.34
N GLY A 287 -5.96 -9.19 16.24
CA GLY A 287 -5.51 -10.14 17.24
C GLY A 287 -6.44 -11.37 17.30
N SER A 288 -6.84 -11.79 18.51
CA SER A 288 -7.85 -12.84 18.70
C SER A 288 -9.21 -12.39 18.18
N ILE A 289 -9.74 -13.13 17.21
CA ILE A 289 -11.05 -12.82 16.59
C ILE A 289 -12.16 -12.89 17.64
N GLU A 290 -12.14 -13.88 18.53
CA GLU A 290 -13.12 -14.01 19.60
C GLU A 290 -13.18 -12.75 20.48
N THR A 291 -12.02 -12.25 20.91
CA THR A 291 -11.93 -11.02 21.71
C THR A 291 -12.34 -9.79 20.89
N TYR A 292 -11.92 -9.74 19.62
CA TYR A 292 -12.18 -8.60 18.73
C TYR A 292 -13.67 -8.45 18.40
N THR A 293 -14.40 -9.55 18.23
CA THR A 293 -15.82 -9.52 17.85
C THR A 293 -16.79 -9.52 19.01
N LYS A 294 -16.35 -9.93 20.23
CA LYS A 294 -17.22 -10.11 21.40
C LYS A 294 -18.01 -8.84 21.74
N GLY A 295 -19.34 -8.96 21.72
CA GLY A 295 -20.26 -7.90 22.14
C GLY A 295 -20.35 -6.70 21.21
N ARG A 296 -19.96 -6.85 19.94
CA ARG A 296 -19.97 -5.79 18.91
C ARG A 296 -20.76 -6.19 17.71
N THR A 297 -21.41 -5.20 17.15
CA THR A 297 -22.07 -5.28 15.83
C THR A 297 -21.12 -4.73 14.76
N PHE A 298 -21.04 -5.38 13.60
CA PHE A 298 -20.10 -5.02 12.55
C PHE A 298 -20.80 -4.68 11.23
N VAL A 299 -20.47 -3.51 10.68
CA VAL A 299 -20.73 -3.19 9.27
C VAL A 299 -19.39 -3.18 8.54
N HIS A 300 -19.28 -3.93 7.43
CA HIS A 300 -18.06 -4.04 6.65
C HIS A 300 -18.25 -3.52 5.23
N VAL A 301 -17.53 -2.46 4.88
CA VAL A 301 -17.50 -1.87 3.53
C VAL A 301 -16.16 -2.21 2.90
N ASP A 302 -16.16 -2.97 1.82
CA ASP A 302 -14.96 -3.31 1.06
C ASP A 302 -15.27 -3.36 -0.45
N ILE A 303 -14.28 -2.99 -1.26
CA ILE A 303 -14.42 -3.03 -2.72
C ILE A 303 -14.41 -4.46 -3.26
N GLU A 304 -13.78 -5.38 -2.54
CA GLU A 304 -13.64 -6.79 -2.90
C GLU A 304 -14.68 -7.63 -2.17
N PRO A 305 -15.72 -8.11 -2.85
CA PRO A 305 -16.81 -8.87 -2.21
C PRO A 305 -16.36 -10.09 -1.43
N THR A 306 -15.26 -10.74 -1.88
CA THR A 306 -14.72 -11.94 -1.25
C THR A 306 -14.01 -11.67 0.09
N GLN A 307 -13.79 -10.41 0.46
CA GLN A 307 -13.27 -10.03 1.78
C GLN A 307 -14.38 -9.97 2.84
N ILE A 308 -15.63 -9.75 2.41
CA ILE A 308 -16.77 -9.69 3.32
C ILE A 308 -17.07 -11.09 3.85
N GLY A 309 -16.99 -11.27 5.16
CA GLY A 309 -17.18 -12.58 5.80
C GLY A 309 -15.96 -13.51 5.78
N ARG A 310 -14.84 -13.09 5.19
CA ARG A 310 -13.64 -13.95 5.07
C ARG A 310 -12.97 -14.26 6.41
N VAL A 311 -12.94 -13.32 7.33
CA VAL A 311 -12.30 -13.48 8.66
C VAL A 311 -13.33 -13.76 9.73
N PHE A 312 -14.42 -13.02 9.74
CA PHE A 312 -15.61 -13.24 10.55
C PHE A 312 -16.83 -12.64 9.83
N ASN A 313 -18.03 -13.12 10.13
CA ASN A 313 -19.25 -12.64 9.52
C ASN A 313 -19.63 -11.28 10.09
N PRO A 314 -19.73 -10.22 9.26
CA PRO A 314 -20.31 -8.96 9.69
C PRO A 314 -21.85 -9.05 9.74
N ASP A 315 -22.50 -8.21 10.55
CA ASP A 315 -23.96 -8.08 10.57
C ASP A 315 -24.51 -7.42 9.30
N LEU A 316 -23.69 -6.59 8.64
CA LEU A 316 -23.97 -6.01 7.34
C LEU A 316 -22.70 -5.90 6.50
N GLY A 317 -22.69 -6.56 5.34
CA GLY A 317 -21.66 -6.42 4.31
C GLY A 317 -22.09 -5.50 3.18
N ILE A 318 -21.21 -4.61 2.72
CA ILE A 318 -21.46 -3.67 1.63
C ILE A 318 -20.30 -3.72 0.64
N ALA A 319 -20.52 -4.28 -0.54
CA ALA A 319 -19.54 -4.28 -1.62
C ALA A 319 -19.52 -2.91 -2.30
N SER A 320 -18.53 -2.08 -1.98
CA SER A 320 -18.41 -0.71 -2.51
C SER A 320 -16.98 -0.20 -2.44
N ASP A 321 -16.62 0.65 -3.40
CA ASP A 321 -15.45 1.52 -3.28
C ASP A 321 -15.59 2.43 -2.05
N ALA A 322 -14.50 2.66 -1.33
CA ALA A 322 -14.54 3.44 -0.08
C ALA A 322 -14.97 4.90 -0.31
N LYS A 323 -14.55 5.52 -1.42
CA LYS A 323 -14.94 6.89 -1.75
C LYS A 323 -16.42 6.96 -2.08
N ALA A 324 -16.92 6.07 -2.95
CA ALA A 324 -18.33 6.03 -3.33
C ALA A 324 -19.23 5.76 -2.11
N ALA A 325 -18.83 4.86 -1.21
CA ALA A 325 -19.59 4.63 0.04
C ALA A 325 -19.58 5.87 0.94
N LEU A 326 -18.40 6.50 1.16
CA LEU A 326 -18.29 7.67 2.03
C LEU A 326 -19.05 8.89 1.48
N GLU A 327 -19.09 9.10 0.17
CA GLU A 327 -19.94 10.14 -0.45
C GLU A 327 -21.41 9.97 -0.07
N LEU A 328 -21.92 8.74 -0.15
CA LEU A 328 -23.30 8.43 0.26
C LEU A 328 -23.50 8.52 1.78
N PHE A 329 -22.56 8.03 2.59
CA PHE A 329 -22.60 8.18 4.04
C PHE A 329 -22.69 9.66 4.46
N VAL A 330 -21.84 10.51 3.88
CA VAL A 330 -21.85 11.97 4.13
C VAL A 330 -23.20 12.58 3.73
N ALA A 331 -23.72 12.23 2.55
CA ALA A 331 -25.00 12.78 2.07
C ALA A 331 -26.16 12.40 2.99
N VAL A 332 -26.33 11.11 3.29
CA VAL A 332 -27.44 10.61 4.12
C VAL A 332 -27.30 11.08 5.58
N ALA A 333 -26.08 11.11 6.13
CA ALA A 333 -25.85 11.62 7.49
C ALA A 333 -26.19 13.11 7.61
N LYS A 334 -25.88 13.94 6.60
CA LYS A 334 -26.29 15.35 6.55
C LYS A 334 -27.81 15.52 6.54
N GLU A 335 -28.53 14.71 5.76
CA GLU A 335 -29.98 14.73 5.73
C GLU A 335 -30.60 14.33 7.09
N ARG A 336 -30.06 13.26 7.72
CA ARG A 336 -30.47 12.83 9.07
C ARG A 336 -30.22 13.90 10.12
N ARG A 337 -29.07 14.57 10.07
CA ARG A 337 -28.75 15.69 10.99
C ARG A 337 -29.75 16.84 10.85
N LYS A 338 -30.07 17.24 9.61
CA LYS A 338 -31.06 18.30 9.34
C LYS A 338 -32.47 17.94 9.83
N SER A 339 -32.85 16.66 9.77
CA SER A 339 -34.16 16.18 10.20
C SER A 339 -34.22 15.79 11.68
N GLY A 340 -33.16 15.98 12.45
CA GLY A 340 -33.07 15.62 13.87
C GLY A 340 -33.11 14.12 14.13
N LYS A 341 -32.80 13.28 13.14
CA LYS A 341 -32.82 11.82 13.25
C LYS A 341 -31.49 11.20 13.62
N LEU A 342 -30.43 12.01 13.67
CA LEU A 342 -29.09 11.52 14.02
C LEU A 342 -28.91 11.58 15.54
N LYS A 343 -28.47 10.48 16.15
CA LYS A 343 -28.21 10.41 17.58
C LYS A 343 -27.02 11.33 17.95
N GLU A 344 -27.20 12.20 18.92
CA GLU A 344 -26.13 13.02 19.48
C GLU A 344 -25.27 12.19 20.45
N ARG A 345 -23.95 12.33 20.33
CA ARG A 345 -22.96 11.62 21.15
C ARG A 345 -21.87 12.57 21.59
N GLN A 346 -21.88 12.96 22.86
CA GLN A 346 -20.83 13.82 23.43
C GLN A 346 -19.92 13.03 24.39
N ALA A 347 -20.50 12.17 25.21
CA ALA A 347 -19.77 11.47 26.26
C ALA A 347 -18.75 10.47 25.71
N TRP A 348 -19.09 9.72 24.64
CA TRP A 348 -18.21 8.70 24.10
C TRP A 348 -16.93 9.26 23.45
N PRO A 349 -16.97 10.24 22.53
CA PRO A 349 -15.76 10.90 22.02
C PRO A 349 -14.93 11.52 23.11
N ALA A 350 -15.55 12.16 24.10
CA ALA A 350 -14.85 12.74 25.26
C ALA A 350 -14.10 11.67 26.06
N ALA A 351 -14.74 10.54 26.37
CA ALA A 351 -14.10 9.41 27.07
C ALA A 351 -12.91 8.85 26.26
N CYS A 352 -12.99 8.81 24.92
CA CYS A 352 -11.87 8.40 24.07
C CYS A 352 -10.69 9.37 24.17
N GLN A 353 -10.95 10.68 24.23
CA GLN A 353 -9.89 11.69 24.39
C GLN A 353 -9.27 11.67 25.80
N ASP A 354 -10.06 11.45 26.83
CA ASP A 354 -9.54 11.29 28.21
C ASP A 354 -8.64 10.06 28.30
N ARG A 355 -9.05 8.96 27.68
CA ARG A 355 -8.25 7.75 27.58
C ARG A 355 -6.95 7.98 26.80
N LYS A 356 -7.01 8.72 25.68
CA LYS A 356 -5.82 9.09 24.91
C LYS A 356 -4.83 9.84 25.79
N ARG A 357 -5.27 10.85 26.54
CA ARG A 357 -4.41 11.63 27.46
C ARG A 357 -3.82 10.79 28.59
N SER A 358 -4.62 9.95 29.24
CA SER A 358 -4.21 9.19 30.42
C SER A 358 -3.34 7.95 30.12
N MET A 359 -3.41 7.40 28.90
CA MET A 359 -2.73 6.16 28.52
C MET A 359 -1.59 6.35 27.51
N LEU A 360 -1.13 7.59 27.29
CA LEU A 360 0.05 7.86 26.46
C LEU A 360 1.27 7.10 26.99
N ARG A 361 2.05 6.55 26.06
CA ARG A 361 3.34 5.93 26.41
C ARG A 361 4.34 7.00 26.77
N LYS A 362 5.16 6.76 27.82
CA LYS A 362 6.31 7.60 28.12
C LYS A 362 7.33 7.49 26.98
N SER A 363 7.76 8.63 26.45
CA SER A 363 8.77 8.74 25.37
C SER A 363 10.09 9.32 25.85
N HIS A 364 10.04 10.23 26.84
CA HIS A 364 11.23 10.89 27.35
C HIS A 364 12.02 10.01 28.32
N PHE A 365 13.27 9.72 27.93
CA PHE A 365 14.24 8.95 28.71
C PHE A 365 15.65 9.52 28.51
N ASP A 366 16.40 9.70 29.59
CA ASP A 366 17.77 10.23 29.59
C ASP A 366 18.84 9.11 29.79
N ASN A 367 18.45 7.87 29.58
CA ASN A 367 19.33 6.71 29.76
C ASN A 367 20.45 6.65 28.71
N VAL A 368 21.59 6.15 29.14
CA VAL A 368 22.71 5.71 28.30
C VAL A 368 22.90 4.21 28.55
N PRO A 369 22.87 3.35 27.50
CA PRO A 369 22.57 3.64 26.10
C PRO A 369 21.17 4.23 25.87
N ILE A 370 21.01 4.94 24.74
CA ILE A 370 19.76 5.63 24.38
C ILE A 370 18.60 4.61 24.28
N LYS A 371 17.48 4.93 24.93
CA LYS A 371 16.24 4.16 24.77
C LYS A 371 15.58 4.47 23.43
N PRO A 372 15.05 3.46 22.68
CA PRO A 372 14.42 3.69 21.38
C PRO A 372 13.31 4.76 21.40
N GLN A 373 12.53 4.83 22.48
CA GLN A 373 11.45 5.81 22.64
C GLN A 373 11.94 7.26 22.51
N ARG A 374 13.15 7.56 23.02
CA ARG A 374 13.76 8.89 22.91
C ARG A 374 14.06 9.27 21.47
N VAL A 375 14.48 8.32 20.63
CA VAL A 375 14.73 8.58 19.20
C VAL A 375 13.46 9.10 18.52
N TYR A 376 12.31 8.47 18.75
CA TYR A 376 11.03 8.88 18.13
C TYR A 376 10.51 10.20 18.70
N GLU A 377 10.76 10.48 19.97
CA GLU A 377 10.46 11.79 20.57
C GLU A 377 11.25 12.90 19.87
N GLU A 378 12.55 12.71 19.67
CA GLU A 378 13.38 13.69 18.99
C GLU A 378 13.04 13.81 17.49
N MET A 379 12.69 12.71 16.83
CA MET A 379 12.18 12.73 15.45
C MET A 379 10.88 13.56 15.35
N SER A 380 9.96 13.40 16.29
CA SER A 380 8.70 14.16 16.32
C SER A 380 8.91 15.66 16.57
N LYS A 381 10.03 16.06 17.20
CA LYS A 381 10.41 17.47 17.38
C LYS A 381 11.14 18.03 16.16
N ALA A 382 11.95 17.22 15.50
CA ALA A 382 12.81 17.62 14.38
C ALA A 382 12.06 17.71 13.05
N PHE A 383 11.08 16.84 12.84
CA PHE A 383 10.37 16.70 11.57
C PHE A 383 8.96 17.32 11.63
N GLY A 384 8.55 17.90 10.50
CA GLY A 384 7.27 18.62 10.40
C GLY A 384 6.06 17.70 10.22
N ARG A 385 4.87 18.32 10.23
CA ARG A 385 3.59 17.61 10.03
C ARG A 385 3.43 17.01 8.64
N ASP A 386 4.20 17.48 7.66
CA ASP A 386 4.14 17.03 6.28
C ASP A 386 5.16 15.95 5.94
N THR A 387 5.97 15.56 6.93
CA THR A 387 6.98 14.52 6.77
C THR A 387 6.35 13.18 6.37
N CYS A 388 6.92 12.57 5.36
CA CYS A 388 6.59 11.22 4.91
C CYS A 388 7.54 10.20 5.53
N TYR A 389 7.04 9.36 6.38
CA TYR A 389 7.78 8.23 6.95
C TYR A 389 7.64 7.00 6.05
N VAL A 390 8.76 6.36 5.73
CA VAL A 390 8.83 5.11 4.98
C VAL A 390 9.45 4.04 5.85
N SER A 391 8.73 2.95 6.10
CA SER A 391 9.22 1.87 6.98
C SER A 391 8.52 0.56 6.65
N VAL A 392 9.15 -0.60 6.86
CA VAL A 392 8.55 -1.88 6.50
C VAL A 392 8.17 -2.75 7.69
N ILE A 393 9.12 -3.21 8.48
CA ILE A 393 8.92 -4.21 9.54
C ILE A 393 9.96 -4.06 10.65
N GLY A 394 9.77 -4.81 11.73
CA GLY A 394 10.71 -4.89 12.85
C GLY A 394 10.37 -3.95 14.00
N LEU A 395 11.25 -3.92 15.00
CA LEU A 395 11.05 -3.07 16.19
C LEU A 395 11.04 -1.58 15.85
N SER A 396 11.78 -1.15 14.82
CA SER A 396 11.79 0.23 14.32
C SER A 396 10.40 0.66 13.82
N GLN A 397 9.76 -0.14 12.97
CA GLN A 397 8.39 0.10 12.50
C GLN A 397 7.38 0.13 13.65
N ILE A 398 7.46 -0.88 14.54
CA ILE A 398 6.52 -1.02 15.67
C ILE A 398 6.61 0.19 16.58
N ALA A 399 7.83 0.61 16.94
CA ALA A 399 8.02 1.78 17.77
C ALA A 399 7.66 3.08 17.04
N GLY A 400 7.99 3.19 15.75
CA GLY A 400 7.53 4.31 14.90
C GLY A 400 6.02 4.46 14.96
N ALA A 401 5.27 3.36 14.77
CA ALA A 401 3.81 3.38 14.84
C ALA A 401 3.23 3.69 16.24
N GLN A 402 4.02 3.52 17.29
CA GLN A 402 3.58 3.78 18.67
C GLN A 402 3.92 5.19 19.18
N PHE A 403 4.90 5.87 18.57
CA PHE A 403 5.49 7.10 19.10
C PHE A 403 5.52 8.27 18.11
N LEU A 404 5.49 8.03 16.80
CA LEU A 404 5.40 9.10 15.80
C LEU A 404 3.96 9.57 15.62
N GLY A 405 3.79 10.75 15.05
CA GLY A 405 2.49 11.27 14.62
C GLY A 405 2.41 11.36 13.10
N VAL A 406 1.26 10.99 12.53
CA VAL A 406 0.97 11.09 11.10
C VAL A 406 -0.28 11.94 10.89
N TYR A 407 -0.16 13.01 10.12
CA TYR A 407 -1.18 14.05 10.04
C TYR A 407 -1.85 14.16 8.67
N ARG A 408 -1.33 13.44 7.66
CA ARG A 408 -1.86 13.44 6.30
C ARG A 408 -1.88 12.04 5.69
N PRO A 409 -2.82 11.76 4.79
CA PRO A 409 -2.82 10.52 4.05
C PRO A 409 -1.52 10.39 3.24
N ARG A 410 -1.02 9.16 3.11
CA ARG A 410 0.24 8.81 2.43
C ARG A 410 1.51 9.38 3.09
N ASN A 411 1.44 9.86 4.35
CA ASN A 411 2.62 10.24 5.14
C ASN A 411 3.15 9.09 6.00
N TRP A 412 2.48 7.94 6.00
CA TRP A 412 3.02 6.66 6.45
C TRP A 412 2.98 5.68 5.29
N ILE A 413 4.15 5.36 4.74
CA ILE A 413 4.31 4.45 3.61
C ILE A 413 4.95 3.16 4.11
N ASN A 414 4.24 2.05 3.96
CA ASN A 414 4.57 0.79 4.60
C ASN A 414 4.10 -0.41 3.78
N ALA A 415 4.89 -1.49 3.72
CA ALA A 415 4.50 -2.79 3.17
C ALA A 415 4.03 -3.73 4.28
N GLY A 416 2.95 -3.34 4.98
CA GLY A 416 2.58 -3.87 6.29
C GLY A 416 2.13 -5.32 6.33
N GLN A 417 1.60 -5.87 5.25
CA GLN A 417 1.11 -7.26 5.23
C GLN A 417 2.22 -8.26 4.91
N ALA A 418 3.04 -7.99 3.91
CA ALA A 418 4.13 -8.88 3.51
C ALA A 418 5.38 -8.68 4.37
N GLY A 419 5.76 -7.44 4.62
CA GLY A 419 6.89 -7.05 5.47
C GLY A 419 8.24 -7.57 4.97
N PRO A 420 8.60 -7.45 3.67
CA PRO A 420 9.87 -7.94 3.19
C PRO A 420 11.01 -7.07 3.71
N LEU A 421 12.07 -7.71 4.23
CA LEU A 421 13.31 -7.02 4.59
C LEU A 421 13.96 -6.41 3.35
N GLY A 422 14.63 -5.29 3.52
CA GLY A 422 15.25 -4.55 2.41
C GLY A 422 14.31 -3.59 1.66
N TRP A 423 13.02 -3.58 1.98
CA TRP A 423 12.02 -2.76 1.29
C TRP A 423 12.16 -1.26 1.56
N THR A 424 12.52 -0.88 2.78
CA THR A 424 12.47 0.53 3.25
C THR A 424 13.31 1.46 2.38
N LEU A 425 14.54 1.09 2.08
CA LEU A 425 15.49 1.92 1.34
C LEU A 425 15.03 2.16 -0.11
N PRO A 426 14.83 1.12 -0.96
CA PRO A 426 14.38 1.33 -2.33
C PRO A 426 12.98 1.97 -2.41
N ALA A 427 12.07 1.65 -1.50
CA ALA A 427 10.78 2.31 -1.47
C ALA A 427 10.89 3.82 -1.21
N ALA A 428 11.79 4.27 -0.34
CA ALA A 428 12.06 5.69 -0.12
C ALA A 428 12.58 6.38 -1.39
N LEU A 429 13.43 5.72 -2.18
CA LEU A 429 13.86 6.21 -3.50
C LEU A 429 12.68 6.32 -4.46
N GLY A 430 11.79 5.34 -4.48
CA GLY A 430 10.54 5.40 -5.26
C GLY A 430 9.63 6.56 -4.86
N VAL A 431 9.46 6.81 -3.55
CA VAL A 431 8.72 7.97 -3.04
C VAL A 431 9.37 9.27 -3.49
N ARG A 432 10.69 9.39 -3.42
CA ARG A 432 11.42 10.57 -3.88
C ARG A 432 11.27 10.80 -5.39
N ALA A 433 11.27 9.73 -6.18
CA ALA A 433 11.04 9.82 -7.62
C ALA A 433 9.61 10.29 -7.95
N ALA A 434 8.63 9.93 -7.13
CA ALA A 434 7.24 10.36 -7.29
C ALA A 434 6.99 11.80 -6.83
N ASP A 435 7.71 12.27 -5.82
CA ASP A 435 7.56 13.60 -5.25
C ASP A 435 8.93 14.19 -4.88
N PRO A 436 9.53 14.97 -5.79
CA PRO A 436 10.87 15.54 -5.61
C PRO A 436 11.01 16.54 -4.47
N HIS A 437 9.90 17.11 -3.97
CA HIS A 437 9.92 18.18 -2.97
C HIS A 437 9.50 17.75 -1.57
N ARG A 438 9.04 16.50 -1.42
CA ARG A 438 8.54 15.99 -0.15
C ARG A 438 9.66 15.75 0.83
N GLU A 439 9.48 16.10 2.11
CA GLU A 439 10.36 15.64 3.17
C GLU A 439 10.12 14.14 3.42
N ILE A 440 11.16 13.33 3.27
CA ILE A 440 11.09 11.87 3.38
C ILE A 440 12.08 11.40 4.43
N VAL A 441 11.58 10.65 5.41
CA VAL A 441 12.37 9.98 6.44
C VAL A 441 12.13 8.48 6.35
N ALA A 442 13.13 7.74 5.86
CA ALA A 442 13.15 6.30 5.91
C ALA A 442 13.56 5.86 7.33
N LEU A 443 12.83 4.89 7.88
CA LEU A 443 13.03 4.38 9.23
C LEU A 443 13.18 2.86 9.18
N SER A 444 14.36 2.35 9.45
CA SER A 444 14.67 0.91 9.41
C SER A 444 15.44 0.44 10.64
N GLY A 445 15.43 -0.87 10.88
CA GLY A 445 16.45 -1.53 11.69
C GLY A 445 17.74 -1.71 10.88
N ASP A 446 18.82 -2.05 11.58
CA ASP A 446 20.13 -2.30 10.97
C ASP A 446 20.10 -3.45 9.95
N TYR A 447 19.33 -4.49 10.19
CA TYR A 447 19.22 -5.63 9.28
C TYR A 447 18.38 -5.33 8.03
N ASP A 448 17.27 -4.64 8.16
CA ASP A 448 16.48 -4.16 7.01
C ASP A 448 17.28 -3.21 6.12
N PHE A 449 18.09 -2.34 6.73
CA PHE A 449 18.97 -1.43 6.00
C PHE A 449 20.03 -2.14 5.17
N GLN A 450 20.58 -3.25 5.68
CA GLN A 450 21.65 -3.98 5.01
C GLN A 450 21.17 -4.84 3.83
N PHE A 451 19.89 -5.23 3.80
CA PHE A 451 19.38 -6.24 2.88
C PHE A 451 19.45 -5.83 1.39
N LEU A 452 19.26 -4.55 1.08
CA LEU A 452 19.39 -3.95 -0.27
C LEU A 452 20.21 -2.65 -0.18
N ILE A 453 21.30 -2.69 0.58
CA ILE A 453 22.15 -1.51 0.85
C ILE A 453 22.77 -0.92 -0.42
N GLU A 454 22.98 -1.74 -1.45
CA GLU A 454 23.53 -1.32 -2.75
C GLU A 454 22.63 -0.28 -3.46
N GLU A 455 21.36 -0.20 -3.12
CA GLU A 455 20.43 0.79 -3.68
C GLU A 455 20.75 2.23 -3.21
N LEU A 456 21.60 2.41 -2.20
CA LEU A 456 22.16 3.73 -1.87
C LEU A 456 22.89 4.36 -3.06
N ALA A 457 23.54 3.55 -3.88
CA ALA A 457 24.20 4.02 -5.09
C ALA A 457 23.23 4.58 -6.13
N VAL A 458 21.97 4.09 -6.16
CA VAL A 458 20.90 4.65 -7.01
C VAL A 458 20.54 6.05 -6.52
N GLY A 459 20.36 6.22 -5.21
CA GLY A 459 20.08 7.54 -4.60
C GLY A 459 21.14 8.57 -4.96
N ALA A 460 22.42 8.20 -4.90
CA ALA A 460 23.53 9.06 -5.27
C ALA A 460 23.56 9.35 -6.78
N GLN A 461 23.42 8.34 -7.63
CA GLN A 461 23.49 8.46 -9.08
C GLN A 461 22.37 9.34 -9.66
N PHE A 462 21.15 9.15 -9.19
CA PHE A 462 19.95 9.84 -9.70
C PHE A 462 19.57 11.07 -8.87
N LYS A 463 20.38 11.46 -7.88
CA LYS A 463 20.15 12.61 -7.00
C LYS A 463 18.77 12.55 -6.32
N LEU A 464 18.49 11.41 -5.69
CA LEU A 464 17.25 11.14 -4.96
C LEU A 464 17.49 11.23 -3.43
N PRO A 465 17.66 12.43 -2.86
CA PRO A 465 18.00 12.59 -1.45
C PRO A 465 16.80 12.31 -0.54
N TYR A 466 17.05 11.66 0.59
CA TYR A 466 16.12 11.46 1.71
C TYR A 466 16.92 11.27 2.99
N ILE A 467 16.27 11.37 4.13
CA ILE A 467 16.89 11.11 5.44
C ILE A 467 16.65 9.64 5.77
N HIS A 468 17.71 8.91 6.17
CA HIS A 468 17.57 7.53 6.64
C HIS A 468 17.97 7.43 8.10
N VAL A 469 17.02 7.07 8.96
CA VAL A 469 17.23 6.80 10.38
C VAL A 469 17.34 5.30 10.58
N VAL A 470 18.54 4.82 10.90
CA VAL A 470 18.79 3.41 11.20
C VAL A 470 18.81 3.20 12.72
N VAL A 471 17.85 2.45 13.22
CA VAL A 471 17.77 2.07 14.63
C VAL A 471 18.57 0.77 14.82
N ASN A 472 19.86 0.91 15.09
CA ASN A 472 20.78 -0.21 15.22
C ASN A 472 20.70 -0.81 16.64
N ASN A 473 20.31 -2.07 16.73
CA ASN A 473 20.36 -2.87 17.95
C ASN A 473 21.23 -4.13 17.82
N SER A 474 21.88 -4.32 16.66
CA SER A 474 22.75 -5.45 16.32
C SER A 474 22.09 -6.84 16.45
N TYR A 475 20.78 -6.89 16.34
CA TYR A 475 19.98 -8.12 16.43
C TYR A 475 18.76 -8.08 15.52
N LEU A 476 18.27 -9.23 15.11
CA LEU A 476 16.91 -9.41 14.64
C LEU A 476 15.95 -9.26 15.84
N GLY A 477 15.79 -8.03 16.32
CA GLY A 477 15.22 -7.74 17.64
C GLY A 477 13.83 -8.31 17.89
N LEU A 478 12.95 -8.30 16.88
CA LEU A 478 11.61 -8.89 17.00
C LEU A 478 11.67 -10.43 17.08
N ILE A 479 12.56 -11.06 16.32
CA ILE A 479 12.78 -12.51 16.35
C ILE A 479 13.35 -12.90 17.71
N ARG A 480 14.33 -12.16 18.21
CA ARG A 480 14.91 -12.40 19.54
C ARG A 480 13.87 -12.29 20.67
N GLN A 481 12.92 -11.36 20.57
CA GLN A 481 11.82 -11.27 21.52
C GLN A 481 10.93 -12.52 21.48
N ALA A 482 10.61 -13.02 20.29
CA ALA A 482 9.82 -14.24 20.13
C ALA A 482 10.58 -15.46 20.66
N GLN A 483 11.87 -15.61 20.34
CA GLN A 483 12.71 -16.70 20.83
C GLN A 483 12.71 -16.76 22.36
N ARG A 484 12.93 -15.62 23.02
CA ARG A 484 12.87 -15.53 24.49
C ARG A 484 11.49 -15.87 25.07
N GLY A 485 10.42 -15.50 24.38
CA GLY A 485 9.05 -15.81 24.79
C GLY A 485 8.69 -17.29 24.68
N PHE A 486 9.40 -18.04 23.83
CA PHE A 486 9.21 -19.48 23.62
C PHE A 486 10.34 -20.34 24.21
N ASP A 487 11.22 -19.75 25.03
CA ASP A 487 12.36 -20.43 25.67
C ASP A 487 13.28 -21.15 24.65
N MET A 488 13.60 -20.47 23.55
CA MET A 488 14.46 -20.98 22.48
C MET A 488 15.89 -20.49 22.66
N ASP A 489 16.87 -21.36 22.48
CA ASP A 489 18.29 -21.06 22.69
C ASP A 489 18.98 -20.34 21.53
N TYR A 490 18.40 -20.42 20.30
CA TYR A 490 19.00 -19.76 19.13
C TYR A 490 18.68 -18.26 19.11
N HIS A 491 19.72 -17.45 19.30
CA HIS A 491 19.59 -15.98 19.35
C HIS A 491 20.35 -15.32 18.18
N VAL A 492 19.67 -14.54 17.41
CA VAL A 492 20.21 -13.77 16.27
C VAL A 492 20.01 -12.28 16.42
#